data_da695f805a599e0315f18776353617b9
#
_entry.id   da695f805a599e0315f18776353617b9
#
_cell.length_a   1.000
_cell.length_b   1.000
_cell.length_c   1.000
_cell.angle_alpha   90.00
_cell.angle_beta   90.00
_cell.angle_gamma   90.00
#
_symmetry.space_group_name_H-M   'P 1'
#
loop_
_entity.id
_entity.type
_entity.pdbx_description
1 polymer ?
#
loop_
_entity_poly.entity_id
_entity_poly.type
_entity_poly.pdbx_seq_one_letter_code
_entity_poly.pdbx_strand_id
1 'polypeptide(L)'
;DRSRLLNMVMQLRKCCNHPYLFQGAEPGPPFFTGEHLVENSGKMVLLDKLLKKLKEKGSRVLIFSQMTRLLDILEDYLLFRRYKYCRIDGNTDGDTREDMIDSYNAPGSEKFVFLLSTRAGGLGINLTTADTVVIYDSDWNPQMDLQAMDRAHRIGQTKPVTVFRFVTEGTVEEKIVERADRKLFLDAAVIQQGRLAEQNTSVNKQDLMAMVRFGADEIFASKSKQLTDE
;
A
#
# COMPACT_ATOMS: atom_id res chain seq x y z
N ASP A 1 -15.46 20.10 -13.00
CA ASP A 1 -14.50 20.61 -12.04
C ASP A 1 -13.49 19.51 -11.66
N ARG A 2 -12.20 19.77 -11.91
CA ARG A 2 -11.09 18.80 -11.70
C ARG A 2 -11.00 18.38 -10.23
N SER A 3 -11.16 19.31 -9.29
CA SER A 3 -11.08 19.02 -7.86
C SER A 3 -12.18 18.04 -7.41
N ARG A 4 -13.39 18.15 -7.96
CA ARG A 4 -14.48 17.24 -7.67
C ARG A 4 -14.17 15.82 -8.16
N LEU A 5 -13.59 15.68 -9.35
CA LEU A 5 -13.18 14.37 -9.89
C LEU A 5 -12.06 13.73 -9.07
N LEU A 6 -11.06 14.51 -8.64
CA LEU A 6 -10.00 14.02 -7.75
C LEU A 6 -10.57 13.53 -6.42
N ASN A 7 -11.53 14.25 -5.84
CA ASN A 7 -12.22 13.82 -4.63
C ASN A 7 -12.98 12.51 -4.84
N MET A 8 -13.70 12.35 -5.97
CA MET A 8 -14.40 11.11 -6.30
C MET A 8 -13.44 9.94 -6.42
N VAL A 9 -12.32 10.11 -7.13
CA VAL A 9 -11.29 9.06 -7.23
C VAL A 9 -10.73 8.71 -5.86
N MET A 10 -10.51 9.69 -4.97
CA MET A 10 -10.06 9.43 -3.60
C MET A 10 -11.09 8.63 -2.80
N GLN A 11 -12.40 8.90 -2.95
CA GLN A 11 -13.45 8.10 -2.30
C GLN A 11 -13.47 6.67 -2.83
N LEU A 12 -13.35 6.48 -4.15
CA LEU A 12 -13.27 5.15 -4.77
C LEU A 12 -12.04 4.36 -4.28
N ARG A 13 -10.89 5.00 -4.12
CA ARG A 13 -9.70 4.37 -3.53
C ARG A 13 -9.93 3.95 -2.08
N LYS A 14 -10.63 4.75 -1.28
CA LYS A 14 -11.01 4.35 0.08
C LYS A 14 -11.91 3.11 0.07
N CYS A 15 -12.88 3.03 -0.86
CA CYS A 15 -13.73 1.84 -1.01
C CYS A 15 -12.90 0.59 -1.30
N CYS A 16 -11.86 0.70 -2.15
CA CYS A 16 -10.97 -0.42 -2.46
C CYS A 16 -10.12 -0.85 -1.26
N ASN A 17 -9.76 0.09 -0.39
CA ASN A 17 -8.84 -0.17 0.71
C ASN A 17 -9.52 -0.75 1.94
N HIS A 18 -10.50 -0.05 2.52
CA HIS A 18 -11.26 -0.52 3.68
C HIS A 18 -12.50 0.36 3.92
N PRO A 19 -13.67 -0.23 4.23
CA PRO A 19 -14.89 0.54 4.48
C PRO A 19 -14.78 1.47 5.70
N TYR A 20 -13.98 1.13 6.72
CA TYR A 20 -13.81 1.95 7.94
C TYR A 20 -13.01 3.23 7.73
N LEU A 21 -12.53 3.48 6.51
CA LEU A 21 -12.05 4.80 6.10
C LEU A 21 -13.19 5.83 5.96
N PHE A 22 -14.45 5.36 5.96
CA PHE A 22 -15.65 6.20 5.96
C PHE A 22 -16.22 6.30 7.36
N GLN A 23 -16.61 7.52 7.73
CA GLN A 23 -17.22 7.76 9.02
C GLN A 23 -18.54 6.99 9.16
N GLY A 24 -18.75 6.32 10.29
CA GLY A 24 -19.95 5.57 10.58
C GLY A 24 -20.07 4.20 9.91
N ALA A 25 -19.03 3.75 9.18
CA ALA A 25 -19.03 2.42 8.56
C ALA A 25 -18.62 1.31 9.55
N GLU A 26 -17.84 1.65 10.57
CA GLU A 26 -17.44 0.70 11.62
C GLU A 26 -18.58 0.47 12.60
N PRO A 27 -18.88 -0.80 12.96
CA PRO A 27 -19.92 -1.13 13.96
C PRO A 27 -19.58 -0.58 15.35
N GLY A 28 -20.48 0.18 15.94
CA GLY A 28 -20.33 0.73 17.29
C GLY A 28 -21.16 1.98 17.54
N PRO A 29 -21.10 2.63 18.70
CA PRO A 29 -20.41 2.29 19.94
C PRO A 29 -21.09 1.14 20.72
N PRO A 30 -20.36 0.35 21.50
CA PRO A 30 -18.89 0.43 21.67
C PRO A 30 -18.11 -0.13 20.48
N PHE A 31 -16.97 0.51 20.12
CA PHE A 31 -16.06 -0.03 19.12
C PHE A 31 -15.23 -1.15 19.73
N PHE A 32 -14.99 -2.19 18.98
CA PHE A 32 -14.20 -3.34 19.41
C PHE A 32 -13.31 -3.83 18.25
N THR A 33 -12.19 -4.45 18.58
CA THR A 33 -11.30 -5.06 17.60
C THR A 33 -11.69 -6.53 17.42
N GLY A 34 -11.84 -6.98 16.18
CA GLY A 34 -12.28 -8.34 15.89
C GLY A 34 -12.15 -8.72 14.41
N GLU A 35 -12.71 -9.89 14.05
CA GLU A 35 -12.64 -10.43 12.67
C GLU A 35 -13.29 -9.50 11.63
N HIS A 36 -14.24 -8.65 12.03
CA HIS A 36 -14.85 -7.67 11.14
C HIS A 36 -13.84 -6.71 10.48
N LEU A 37 -12.66 -6.48 11.09
CA LEU A 37 -11.55 -5.74 10.46
C LEU A 37 -11.05 -6.43 9.20
N VAL A 38 -11.07 -7.75 9.18
CA VAL A 38 -10.61 -8.57 8.06
C VAL A 38 -11.74 -8.85 7.08
N GLU A 39 -12.87 -9.35 7.55
CA GLU A 39 -13.99 -9.84 6.73
C GLU A 39 -14.63 -8.76 5.87
N ASN A 40 -14.61 -7.51 6.31
CA ASN A 40 -15.24 -6.38 5.60
C ASN A 40 -14.39 -5.77 4.50
N SER A 41 -13.20 -6.30 4.22
CA SER A 41 -12.32 -5.79 3.15
C SER A 41 -11.61 -6.93 2.43
N GLY A 42 -11.80 -7.02 1.10
CA GLY A 42 -11.11 -8.03 0.28
C GLY A 42 -9.59 -7.95 0.37
N LYS A 43 -9.02 -6.74 0.40
CA LYS A 43 -7.58 -6.55 0.59
C LYS A 43 -7.11 -7.03 1.98
N MET A 44 -7.91 -6.83 3.03
CA MET A 44 -7.57 -7.32 4.37
C MET A 44 -7.65 -8.83 4.46
N VAL A 45 -8.62 -9.47 3.82
CA VAL A 45 -8.69 -10.94 3.71
C VAL A 45 -7.44 -11.48 3.03
N LEU A 46 -7.03 -10.86 1.91
CA LEU A 46 -5.81 -11.25 1.20
C LEU A 46 -4.56 -11.03 2.05
N LEU A 47 -4.47 -9.88 2.73
CA LEU A 47 -3.34 -9.57 3.62
C LEU A 47 -3.24 -10.55 4.78
N ASP A 48 -4.36 -10.90 5.41
CA ASP A 48 -4.40 -11.85 6.52
C ASP A 48 -3.86 -13.23 6.11
N LYS A 49 -4.32 -13.75 4.98
CA LYS A 49 -3.81 -15.00 4.41
C LYS A 49 -2.32 -14.92 4.07
N LEU A 50 -1.90 -13.82 3.45
CA LEU A 50 -0.50 -13.61 3.07
C LEU A 50 0.41 -13.53 4.29
N LEU A 51 0.06 -12.71 5.29
CA LEU A 51 0.89 -12.52 6.48
C LEU A 51 1.02 -13.81 7.30
N LYS A 52 -0.04 -14.63 7.37
CA LYS A 52 0.04 -15.95 8.01
C LYS A 52 1.10 -16.83 7.36
N LYS A 53 1.06 -16.96 6.01
CA LYS A 53 2.04 -17.74 5.25
C LYS A 53 3.47 -17.19 5.40
N LEU A 54 3.62 -15.87 5.36
CA LEU A 54 4.92 -15.20 5.51
C LEU A 54 5.49 -15.39 6.93
N LYS A 55 4.65 -15.34 7.95
CA LYS A 55 5.06 -15.60 9.34
C LYS A 55 5.58 -17.02 9.52
N GLU A 56 4.89 -18.00 8.95
CA GLU A 56 5.29 -19.42 8.97
C GLU A 56 6.63 -19.65 8.26
N LYS A 57 6.92 -18.88 7.19
CA LYS A 57 8.20 -18.91 6.47
C LYS A 57 9.34 -18.16 7.16
N GLY A 58 9.07 -17.46 8.26
CA GLY A 58 10.04 -16.61 8.93
C GLY A 58 10.42 -15.35 8.16
N SER A 59 9.59 -14.93 7.20
CA SER A 59 9.76 -13.68 6.45
C SER A 59 9.49 -12.46 7.31
N ARG A 60 10.08 -11.31 6.92
CA ARG A 60 9.86 -10.01 7.55
C ARG A 60 9.33 -9.04 6.51
N VAL A 61 8.30 -8.29 6.86
CA VAL A 61 7.43 -7.63 5.90
C VAL A 61 7.41 -6.12 6.11
N LEU A 62 7.55 -5.36 5.01
CA LEU A 62 7.25 -3.93 4.94
C LEU A 62 5.88 -3.76 4.30
N ILE A 63 4.99 -2.99 4.90
CA ILE A 63 3.69 -2.66 4.33
C ILE A 63 3.61 -1.15 4.13
N PHE A 64 3.41 -0.73 2.89
CA PHE A 64 3.29 0.66 2.50
C PHE A 64 1.84 1.02 2.18
N SER A 65 1.39 2.15 2.71
CA SER A 65 0.13 2.79 2.32
C SER A 65 0.29 4.30 2.20
N GLN A 66 -0.48 4.91 1.32
CA GLN A 66 -0.55 6.35 1.18
C GLN A 66 -1.48 7.01 2.19
N MET A 67 -2.38 6.22 2.77
CA MET A 67 -3.41 6.69 3.69
C MET A 67 -3.00 6.39 5.13
N THR A 68 -2.67 7.42 5.91
CA THR A 68 -2.33 7.27 7.35
C THR A 68 -3.47 6.63 8.14
N ARG A 69 -4.73 6.97 7.82
CA ARG A 69 -5.89 6.32 8.43
C ARG A 69 -6.00 4.82 8.13
N LEU A 70 -5.49 4.37 6.99
CA LEU A 70 -5.40 2.93 6.72
C LEU A 70 -4.31 2.28 7.58
N LEU A 71 -3.20 2.97 7.83
CA LEU A 71 -2.18 2.49 8.78
C LEU A 71 -2.77 2.30 10.18
N ASP A 72 -3.72 3.13 10.62
CA ASP A 72 -4.43 2.96 11.90
C ASP A 72 -5.22 1.64 11.92
N ILE A 73 -5.97 1.37 10.84
CA ILE A 73 -6.73 0.10 10.69
C ILE A 73 -5.79 -1.11 10.65
N LEU A 74 -4.67 -1.01 9.93
CA LEU A 74 -3.66 -2.07 9.86
C LEU A 74 -3.00 -2.30 11.22
N GLU A 75 -2.77 -1.25 12.00
CA GLU A 75 -2.22 -1.34 13.36
C GLU A 75 -3.17 -2.09 14.27
N ASP A 76 -4.46 -1.75 14.28
CA ASP A 76 -5.50 -2.48 15.04
C ASP A 76 -5.57 -3.95 14.64
N TYR A 77 -5.47 -4.24 13.34
CA TYR A 77 -5.41 -5.60 12.82
C TYR A 77 -4.17 -6.36 13.33
N LEU A 78 -2.98 -5.75 13.27
CA LEU A 78 -1.74 -6.40 13.73
C LEU A 78 -1.78 -6.67 15.24
N LEU A 79 -2.35 -5.74 16.03
CA LEU A 79 -2.59 -5.93 17.46
C LEU A 79 -3.56 -7.09 17.70
N PHE A 80 -4.65 -7.17 16.94
CA PHE A 80 -5.63 -8.25 17.02
C PHE A 80 -5.00 -9.62 16.72
N ARG A 81 -4.16 -9.71 15.68
CA ARG A 81 -3.40 -10.93 15.34
C ARG A 81 -2.17 -11.16 16.24
N ARG A 82 -1.86 -10.27 17.17
CA ARG A 82 -0.69 -10.30 18.06
C ARG A 82 0.63 -10.35 17.29
N TYR A 83 0.68 -9.71 16.12
CA TYR A 83 1.93 -9.53 15.38
C TYR A 83 2.70 -8.34 15.95
N LYS A 84 3.99 -8.55 16.25
CA LYS A 84 4.87 -7.46 16.67
C LYS A 84 5.25 -6.61 15.46
N TYR A 85 5.14 -5.30 15.59
CA TYR A 85 5.33 -4.38 14.48
C TYR A 85 6.06 -3.10 14.91
N CYS A 86 6.51 -2.35 13.90
CA CYS A 86 6.90 -0.95 13.99
C CYS A 86 6.03 -0.12 13.04
N ARG A 87 5.93 1.18 13.28
CA ARG A 87 5.20 2.11 12.41
C ARG A 87 5.94 3.43 12.28
N ILE A 88 6.07 3.91 11.04
CA ILE A 88 6.56 5.26 10.72
C ILE A 88 5.60 5.91 9.72
N ASP A 89 5.15 7.12 10.02
CA ASP A 89 4.40 7.98 9.13
C ASP A 89 4.90 9.43 9.18
N GLY A 90 4.20 10.35 8.52
CA GLY A 90 4.61 11.75 8.43
C GLY A 90 4.64 12.50 9.76
N ASN A 91 4.02 11.95 10.81
CA ASN A 91 3.95 12.57 12.14
C ASN A 91 5.01 12.00 13.10
N THR A 92 5.75 10.95 12.69
CA THR A 92 6.80 10.33 13.51
C THR A 92 8.01 11.26 13.60
N ASP A 93 8.41 11.65 14.80
CA ASP A 93 9.61 12.45 15.03
C ASP A 93 10.91 11.67 14.70
N GLY A 94 12.04 12.40 14.63
CA GLY A 94 13.32 11.83 14.19
C GLY A 94 13.85 10.75 15.11
N ASP A 95 13.83 10.98 16.41
CA ASP A 95 14.40 10.07 17.43
C ASP A 95 13.57 8.77 17.48
N THR A 96 12.24 8.89 17.56
CA THR A 96 11.33 7.74 17.51
C THR A 96 11.50 6.94 16.22
N ARG A 97 11.77 7.61 15.10
CA ARG A 97 12.02 6.95 13.81
C ARG A 97 13.26 6.08 13.84
N GLU A 98 14.37 6.60 14.35
CA GLU A 98 15.63 5.87 14.48
C GLU A 98 15.45 4.66 15.41
N ASP A 99 14.83 4.85 16.58
CA ASP A 99 14.51 3.77 17.51
C ASP A 99 13.69 2.64 16.87
N MET A 100 12.69 2.99 16.06
CA MET A 100 11.85 2.01 15.35
C MET A 100 12.66 1.22 14.31
N ILE A 101 13.52 1.90 13.55
CA ILE A 101 14.39 1.28 12.54
C ILE A 101 15.38 0.33 13.23
N ASP A 102 16.04 0.78 14.29
CA ASP A 102 17.01 -0.02 15.02
C ASP A 102 16.36 -1.22 15.69
N SER A 103 15.22 -1.02 16.34
CA SER A 103 14.42 -2.09 16.94
C SER A 103 13.98 -3.15 15.92
N TYR A 104 13.63 -2.72 14.71
CA TYR A 104 13.27 -3.63 13.62
C TYR A 104 14.49 -4.37 13.08
N ASN A 105 15.61 -3.69 12.85
CA ASN A 105 16.82 -4.28 12.28
C ASN A 105 17.68 -5.05 13.28
N ALA A 106 17.42 -4.93 14.58
CA ALA A 106 18.22 -5.58 15.61
C ALA A 106 18.33 -7.11 15.41
N PRO A 107 19.50 -7.71 15.63
CA PRO A 107 19.65 -9.16 15.60
C PRO A 107 18.67 -9.84 16.57
N GLY A 108 17.93 -10.84 16.08
CA GLY A 108 16.91 -11.53 16.87
C GLY A 108 15.64 -10.74 17.13
N SER A 109 15.42 -9.62 16.46
CA SER A 109 14.19 -8.83 16.59
C SER A 109 12.95 -9.66 16.29
N GLU A 110 11.96 -9.59 17.19
CA GLU A 110 10.66 -10.23 17.02
C GLU A 110 9.66 -9.38 16.20
N LYS A 111 10.09 -8.18 15.75
CA LYS A 111 9.27 -7.30 14.91
C LYS A 111 9.08 -7.95 13.54
N PHE A 112 7.84 -8.35 13.25
CA PHE A 112 7.48 -9.06 12.01
C PHE A 112 7.15 -8.11 10.89
N VAL A 113 6.35 -7.08 11.18
CA VAL A 113 5.85 -6.12 10.19
C VAL A 113 6.38 -4.72 10.49
N PHE A 114 6.70 -3.99 9.43
CA PHE A 114 6.92 -2.54 9.49
C PHE A 114 5.87 -1.82 8.66
N LEU A 115 5.02 -1.01 9.30
CA LEU A 115 4.03 -0.16 8.65
C LEU A 115 4.66 1.18 8.28
N LEU A 116 4.54 1.58 7.03
CA LEU A 116 5.13 2.83 6.53
C LEU A 116 4.12 3.60 5.67
N SER A 117 4.05 4.91 5.89
CA SER A 117 3.45 5.75 4.86
C SER A 117 4.41 5.86 3.68
N THR A 118 3.89 5.78 2.45
CA THR A 118 4.72 5.81 1.22
C THR A 118 5.59 7.07 1.18
N ARG A 119 5.09 8.20 1.66
CA ARG A 119 5.83 9.46 1.70
C ARG A 119 6.94 9.47 2.76
N ALA A 120 6.66 8.96 3.96
CA ALA A 120 7.67 8.89 5.03
C ALA A 120 8.77 7.89 4.71
N GLY A 121 8.46 6.82 3.97
CA GLY A 121 9.44 5.86 3.46
C GLY A 121 10.46 6.46 2.47
N GLY A 122 10.20 7.66 1.90
CA GLY A 122 11.12 8.36 0.99
C GLY A 122 12.42 8.88 1.62
N LEU A 123 12.57 8.86 2.94
CA LEU A 123 13.66 9.48 3.68
C LEU A 123 14.93 8.62 3.84
N GLY A 124 15.26 7.76 2.90
CA GLY A 124 16.54 7.04 2.90
C GLY A 124 16.67 5.92 3.93
N ILE A 125 15.57 5.51 4.56
CA ILE A 125 15.50 4.45 5.58
C ILE A 125 16.08 3.12 5.02
N ASN A 126 16.91 2.44 5.82
CA ASN A 126 17.44 1.13 5.49
C ASN A 126 16.72 0.04 6.29
N LEU A 127 15.98 -0.84 5.60
CA LEU A 127 15.22 -1.94 6.16
C LEU A 127 15.56 -3.27 5.47
N THR A 128 16.84 -3.50 5.20
CA THR A 128 17.35 -4.70 4.49
C THR A 128 17.18 -6.02 5.27
N THR A 129 16.75 -5.97 6.52
CA THR A 129 16.36 -7.17 7.27
C THR A 129 14.99 -7.71 6.83
N ALA A 130 14.20 -6.92 6.10
CA ALA A 130 12.97 -7.37 5.45
C ALA A 130 13.28 -8.02 4.09
N ASP A 131 12.53 -9.05 3.74
CA ASP A 131 12.60 -9.76 2.47
C ASP A 131 11.30 -9.67 1.66
N THR A 132 10.27 -9.06 2.22
CA THR A 132 8.96 -8.93 1.59
C THR A 132 8.44 -7.49 1.70
N VAL A 133 7.94 -6.97 0.60
CA VAL A 133 7.31 -5.64 0.53
C VAL A 133 5.88 -5.80 0.04
N VAL A 134 4.93 -5.20 0.74
CA VAL A 134 3.52 -5.10 0.33
C VAL A 134 3.20 -3.64 0.03
N ILE A 135 2.86 -3.33 -1.21
CA ILE A 135 2.26 -2.05 -1.60
C ILE A 135 0.75 -2.23 -1.51
N TYR A 136 0.17 -1.80 -0.40
CA TYR A 136 -1.26 -1.98 -0.14
C TYR A 136 -2.14 -1.13 -1.05
N ASP A 137 -1.70 0.07 -1.37
CA ASP A 137 -2.28 0.97 -2.35
C ASP A 137 -1.19 1.73 -3.11
N SER A 138 -1.25 1.70 -4.44
CA SER A 138 -0.22 2.29 -5.32
C SER A 138 -0.32 3.81 -5.40
N ASP A 139 0.83 4.47 -5.59
CA ASP A 139 0.90 5.90 -5.87
C ASP A 139 0.61 6.20 -7.35
N TRP A 140 0.09 7.39 -7.62
CA TRP A 140 -0.02 7.96 -8.96
C TRP A 140 1.34 8.13 -9.63
N ASN A 141 2.36 8.44 -8.82
CA ASN A 141 3.74 8.54 -9.27
C ASN A 141 4.45 7.21 -9.00
N PRO A 142 4.76 6.42 -10.04
CA PRO A 142 5.39 5.10 -9.88
C PRO A 142 6.75 5.15 -9.18
N GLN A 143 7.47 6.29 -9.26
CA GLN A 143 8.74 6.46 -8.59
C GLN A 143 8.62 6.38 -7.06
N MET A 144 7.47 6.75 -6.50
CA MET A 144 7.22 6.63 -5.05
C MET A 144 7.16 5.17 -4.61
N ASP A 145 6.49 4.32 -5.40
CA ASP A 145 6.42 2.88 -5.13
C ASP A 145 7.79 2.21 -5.32
N LEU A 146 8.55 2.59 -6.35
CA LEU A 146 9.92 2.10 -6.57
C LEU A 146 10.83 2.48 -5.39
N GLN A 147 10.77 3.72 -4.92
CA GLN A 147 11.51 4.15 -3.74
C GLN A 147 11.11 3.38 -2.48
N ALA A 148 9.84 3.03 -2.32
CA ALA A 148 9.39 2.18 -1.23
C ALA A 148 10.00 0.77 -1.30
N MET A 149 10.02 0.17 -2.48
CA MET A 149 10.64 -1.15 -2.70
C MET A 149 12.14 -1.13 -2.38
N ASP A 150 12.84 -0.05 -2.72
CA ASP A 150 14.28 0.13 -2.46
C ASP A 150 14.64 0.21 -0.96
N ARG A 151 13.66 0.29 -0.06
CA ARG A 151 13.93 0.21 1.40
C ARG A 151 14.39 -1.19 1.82
N ALA A 152 13.84 -2.23 1.20
CA ALA A 152 14.26 -3.62 1.40
C ALA A 152 15.33 -4.05 0.39
N HIS A 153 15.23 -3.61 -0.86
CA HIS A 153 16.17 -3.96 -1.94
C HIS A 153 17.31 -2.94 -2.01
N ARG A 154 18.29 -3.06 -1.11
CA ARG A 154 19.45 -2.17 -0.99
C ARG A 154 20.75 -2.94 -0.80
N ILE A 155 21.89 -2.23 -0.85
CA ILE A 155 23.21 -2.74 -0.45
C ILE A 155 23.12 -3.25 1.00
N GLY A 156 23.50 -4.51 1.22
CA GLY A 156 23.35 -5.21 2.50
C GLY A 156 22.20 -6.22 2.54
N GLN A 157 21.33 -6.25 1.52
CA GLN A 157 20.32 -7.28 1.38
C GLN A 157 20.96 -8.61 0.95
N THR A 158 20.72 -9.66 1.74
CA THR A 158 21.26 -11.00 1.51
C THR A 158 20.23 -12.00 1.00
N LYS A 159 18.97 -11.62 0.95
CA LYS A 159 17.84 -12.47 0.55
C LYS A 159 17.16 -11.93 -0.72
N PRO A 160 16.54 -12.78 -1.53
CA PRO A 160 15.62 -12.34 -2.56
C PRO A 160 14.48 -11.53 -1.96
N VAL A 161 14.19 -10.35 -2.53
CA VAL A 161 13.07 -9.51 -2.09
C VAL A 161 11.85 -9.80 -2.95
N THR A 162 10.76 -10.18 -2.30
CA THR A 162 9.45 -10.38 -2.97
C THR A 162 8.58 -9.15 -2.76
N VAL A 163 7.99 -8.64 -3.83
CA VAL A 163 7.09 -7.49 -3.78
C VAL A 163 5.68 -7.92 -4.18
N PHE A 164 4.72 -7.64 -3.32
CA PHE A 164 3.28 -7.79 -3.58
C PHE A 164 2.64 -6.41 -3.74
N ARG A 165 1.95 -6.20 -4.84
CA ARG A 165 1.15 -4.99 -5.06
C ARG A 165 -0.32 -5.38 -5.06
N PHE A 166 -1.10 -4.81 -4.13
CA PHE A 166 -2.53 -5.07 -4.05
C PHE A 166 -3.30 -4.14 -4.98
N VAL A 167 -4.12 -4.73 -5.82
CA VAL A 167 -4.99 -4.03 -6.78
C VAL A 167 -6.34 -4.71 -6.76
N THR A 168 -7.41 -3.96 -6.56
CA THR A 168 -8.76 -4.49 -6.64
C THR A 168 -9.19 -4.52 -8.11
N GLU A 169 -9.55 -5.72 -8.60
CA GLU A 169 -9.97 -5.97 -9.98
C GLU A 169 -11.21 -5.14 -10.33
N GLY A 170 -11.28 -4.64 -11.57
CA GLY A 170 -12.40 -3.86 -12.08
C GLY A 170 -12.58 -2.48 -11.43
N THR A 171 -11.54 -1.92 -10.83
CA THR A 171 -11.64 -0.64 -10.09
C THR A 171 -10.71 0.45 -10.64
N VAL A 172 -10.88 1.64 -10.06
CA VAL A 172 -9.99 2.78 -10.31
C VAL A 172 -8.50 2.45 -10.06
N GLU A 173 -8.20 1.46 -9.20
CA GLU A 173 -6.83 1.07 -8.90
C GLU A 173 -6.11 0.45 -10.10
N GLU A 174 -6.78 -0.35 -10.90
CA GLU A 174 -6.21 -0.86 -12.16
C GLU A 174 -5.77 0.27 -13.09
N LYS A 175 -6.63 1.30 -13.24
CA LYS A 175 -6.30 2.45 -14.09
C LYS A 175 -5.14 3.27 -13.53
N ILE A 176 -4.99 3.35 -12.21
CA ILE A 176 -3.84 3.99 -11.57
C ILE A 176 -2.56 3.21 -11.89
N VAL A 177 -2.58 1.88 -11.75
CA VAL A 177 -1.42 1.02 -12.01
C VAL A 177 -1.07 1.02 -13.50
N GLU A 178 -2.03 0.82 -14.40
CA GLU A 178 -1.80 0.89 -15.85
C GLU A 178 -1.13 2.21 -16.27
N ARG A 179 -1.58 3.32 -15.70
CA ARG A 179 -0.99 4.63 -15.97
C ARG A 179 0.43 4.75 -15.42
N ALA A 180 0.66 4.24 -14.20
CA ALA A 180 1.98 4.23 -13.59
C ALA A 180 2.98 3.42 -14.42
N ASP A 181 2.58 2.22 -14.85
CA ASP A 181 3.41 1.33 -15.67
C ASP A 181 3.71 1.96 -17.06
N ARG A 182 2.70 2.59 -17.68
CA ARG A 182 2.90 3.33 -18.94
C ARG A 182 3.90 4.47 -18.77
N LYS A 183 3.85 5.20 -17.65
CA LYS A 183 4.82 6.25 -17.35
C LYS A 183 6.24 5.69 -17.18
N LEU A 184 6.40 4.60 -16.43
CA LEU A 184 7.70 3.94 -16.28
C LEU A 184 8.28 3.47 -17.61
N PHE A 185 7.44 2.89 -18.48
CA PHE A 185 7.86 2.48 -19.81
C PHE A 185 8.35 3.67 -20.65
N LEU A 186 7.63 4.79 -20.65
CA LEU A 186 8.03 6.00 -21.36
C LEU A 186 9.32 6.61 -20.78
N ASP A 187 9.46 6.68 -19.47
CA ASP A 187 10.67 7.17 -18.80
C ASP A 187 11.88 6.29 -19.19
N ALA A 188 11.73 4.97 -19.20
CA ALA A 188 12.78 4.06 -19.62
C ALA A 188 13.15 4.22 -21.12
N ALA A 189 12.17 4.38 -22.00
CA ALA A 189 12.40 4.59 -23.43
C ALA A 189 13.10 5.92 -23.71
N VAL A 190 12.76 6.98 -22.97
CA VAL A 190 13.39 8.31 -23.08
C VAL A 190 14.85 8.26 -22.61
N ILE A 191 15.13 7.57 -21.49
CA ILE A 191 16.50 7.40 -20.99
C ILE A 191 17.37 6.64 -22.01
N GLN A 192 16.86 5.57 -22.60
CA GLN A 192 17.57 4.81 -23.64
C GLN A 192 17.87 5.63 -24.90
N GLN A 193 17.02 6.61 -25.23
CA GLN A 193 17.23 7.50 -26.37
C GLN A 193 18.07 8.75 -26.06
N GLY A 194 18.57 8.89 -24.82
CA GLY A 194 19.41 10.02 -24.40
C GLY A 194 18.70 11.37 -24.35
N ARG A 195 17.39 11.39 -24.27
CA ARG A 195 16.57 12.61 -24.15
C ARG A 195 15.94 12.71 -22.77
N LEU A 196 16.56 13.48 -21.89
CA LEU A 196 15.96 13.91 -20.62
C LEU A 196 14.88 14.96 -20.92
N ALA A 197 13.65 14.56 -21.10
CA ALA A 197 12.50 15.45 -21.10
C ALA A 197 11.74 15.27 -19.78
N GLU A 198 11.90 16.20 -18.85
CA GLU A 198 11.00 16.37 -17.72
C GLU A 198 9.60 16.71 -18.21
N GLN A 199 8.75 15.74 -18.41
CA GLN A 199 7.33 15.97 -18.58
C GLN A 199 6.62 15.74 -17.26
N ASN A 200 6.26 16.85 -16.61
CA ASN A 200 5.26 16.88 -15.54
C ASN A 200 3.90 16.50 -16.13
N THR A 201 3.61 15.23 -16.26
CA THR A 201 2.32 14.72 -16.71
C THR A 201 1.31 14.77 -15.55
N SER A 202 0.73 15.93 -15.33
CA SER A 202 -0.45 16.05 -14.47
C SER A 202 -1.61 15.24 -15.06
N VAL A 203 -2.35 14.52 -14.21
CA VAL A 203 -3.55 13.78 -14.63
C VAL A 203 -4.57 14.78 -15.21
N ASN A 204 -4.98 14.58 -16.45
CA ASN A 204 -5.96 15.45 -17.06
C ASN A 204 -7.41 15.08 -16.65
N LYS A 205 -8.36 15.96 -16.94
CA LYS A 205 -9.78 15.77 -16.58
C LYS A 205 -10.40 14.56 -17.27
N GLN A 206 -10.01 14.27 -18.51
CA GLN A 206 -10.56 13.16 -19.29
C GLN A 206 -10.12 11.82 -18.72
N ASP A 207 -8.85 11.67 -18.33
CA ASP A 207 -8.33 10.48 -17.69
C ASP A 207 -9.05 10.20 -16.35
N LEU A 208 -9.26 11.24 -15.53
CA LEU A 208 -9.99 11.11 -14.27
C LEU A 208 -11.44 10.67 -14.49
N MET A 209 -12.12 11.21 -15.50
CA MET A 209 -13.48 10.79 -15.84
C MET A 209 -13.52 9.33 -16.33
N ALA A 210 -12.56 8.92 -17.14
CA ALA A 210 -12.46 7.54 -17.61
C ALA A 210 -12.25 6.55 -16.46
N MET A 211 -11.38 6.89 -15.49
CA MET A 211 -11.15 6.07 -14.29
C MET A 211 -12.40 5.91 -13.43
N VAL A 212 -13.12 7.01 -13.19
CA VAL A 212 -14.36 6.98 -12.40
C VAL A 212 -15.44 6.13 -13.08
N ARG A 213 -15.62 6.27 -14.41
CA ARG A 213 -16.58 5.48 -15.18
C ARG A 213 -16.22 4.00 -15.16
N PHE A 214 -14.97 3.65 -15.44
CA PHE A 214 -14.51 2.26 -15.43
C PHE A 214 -14.80 1.59 -14.08
N GLY A 215 -14.43 2.21 -12.96
CA GLY A 215 -14.69 1.65 -11.64
C GLY A 215 -16.19 1.53 -11.30
N ALA A 216 -17.03 2.46 -11.74
CA ALA A 216 -18.47 2.39 -11.53
C ALA A 216 -19.12 1.29 -12.37
N ASP A 217 -18.78 1.20 -13.67
CA ASP A 217 -19.34 0.21 -14.59
C ASP A 217 -19.01 -1.22 -14.13
N GLU A 218 -17.79 -1.48 -13.69
CA GLU A 218 -17.35 -2.78 -13.21
C GLU A 218 -18.02 -3.20 -11.87
N ILE A 219 -18.19 -2.26 -10.93
CA ILE A 219 -18.88 -2.53 -9.66
C ILE A 219 -20.33 -2.95 -9.90
N PHE A 220 -21.03 -2.30 -10.85
CA PHE A 220 -22.40 -2.63 -11.20
C PHE A 220 -22.52 -3.93 -12.04
N ALA A 221 -21.48 -4.34 -12.73
CA ALA A 221 -21.43 -5.55 -13.55
C ALA A 221 -20.94 -6.78 -12.78
N SER A 222 -20.18 -6.63 -11.69
CA SER A 222 -19.54 -7.73 -10.98
C SER A 222 -20.52 -8.54 -10.12
N LYS A 223 -20.53 -9.87 -10.33
CA LYS A 223 -21.00 -10.82 -9.31
C LYS A 223 -19.82 -11.09 -8.38
N SER A 224 -20.02 -10.92 -7.07
CA SER A 224 -18.98 -11.15 -6.06
C SER A 224 -18.32 -12.53 -6.22
N LYS A 225 -17.02 -12.57 -6.53
CA LYS A 225 -16.23 -13.79 -6.49
C LYS A 225 -15.59 -13.90 -5.11
N GLN A 226 -15.75 -15.05 -4.46
CA GLN A 226 -15.00 -15.35 -3.24
C GLN A 226 -13.53 -15.60 -3.58
N LEU A 227 -12.63 -15.05 -2.74
CA LEU A 227 -11.21 -15.32 -2.81
C LEU A 227 -10.94 -16.79 -2.46
N THR A 228 -10.34 -17.54 -3.39
CA THR A 228 -9.89 -18.93 -3.19
C THR A 228 -8.46 -18.97 -2.64
N ASP A 229 -8.09 -20.11 -2.04
CA ASP A 229 -6.76 -20.28 -1.40
C ASP A 229 -5.65 -20.71 -2.37
N GLU A 230 -5.88 -20.64 -3.70
CA GLU A 230 -4.89 -20.98 -4.73
C GLU A 230 -3.78 -19.94 -4.89
#